data_6f3fdc53cb8b7ac77344440c61e429e1
#
_entry.id   6f3fdc53cb8b7ac77344440c61e429e1
#
_cell.length_a   1.000
_cell.length_b   1.000
_cell.length_c   1.000
_cell.angle_alpha   90.00
_cell.angle_beta   90.00
_cell.angle_gamma   90.00
#
_symmetry.space_group_name_H-M   'P 1'
#
loop_
_entity.id
_entity.type
_entity.pdbx_description
1 polymer ?
#
loop_
_entity_poly.entity_id
_entity_poly.type
_entity_poly.pdbx_seq_one_letter_code
_entity_poly.pdbx_strand_id
1 'polypeptide(L)'
;MPKLRSATSTQGRNMAGARALWRATGMKENDFGKPIIAVVNSFTQFVPGHVHLKDMGQLVAAEIEKAGGVAKEFNTIAVDDGIAMGHGGMLYSLPSRDLIADSVEYMVNAHCADAMVCISNCDKITPGMLMAAMRLNIPTIFVSGGPMEAGKTKLSDQLIRLDLVDAMIEAADPNVSDERIDAIERSACPTCGSCSGMFTANSMNCLTEALGLSLPGNGSMLATHADRKELFLKAGRQIVELCKRYYEQDDESVLPRSIGTFEAFENAMSLDIAMGGSSNTVLHLLAAAQEAGVDFKMADIDRLSRVVPCLSKIAPNTNKYHMEDVHRAGGIMGLLGELDRAGLIHRNTKTVLGTTLEEQLNQYDIIRNKDEELHKFFRAGPAGIRTTQAFSQDCRWDSVDDDRVSGCIRNKENAISQEGGLAVLFGNIAKDGCIVKTAGVDESIWKFTGRAIVFESQEDAVAGILGGKVKEGHVVIIRYEGPKGGPGMQEMLYPTSYLKSMGLGKKCALLTDGRFSGGTSGLSIGHASPEAASGGAIGLVNDDDIIEIDIPNRSINLKISDEELAKRRIEQDAKGWQPAHREREVSFALKVFGHFATSADKGAVRDKSLLK
;
A
#
# COMPACT_ATOMS: atom_id res chain seq x y z
N MET A 1 16.16 26.10 19.49
CA MET A 1 14.77 25.64 19.75
C MET A 1 13.83 26.34 18.77
N PRO A 2 13.19 25.60 17.89
CA PRO A 2 12.22 26.15 16.96
C PRO A 2 11.00 26.69 17.74
N LYS A 3 10.37 27.73 17.19
CA LYS A 3 9.11 28.23 17.74
C LYS A 3 7.95 27.38 17.25
N LEU A 4 6.92 27.22 18.09
CA LEU A 4 5.66 26.64 17.65
C LEU A 4 5.15 27.37 16.41
N ARG A 5 4.77 26.62 15.37
CA ARG A 5 4.17 27.17 14.15
C ARG A 5 2.84 27.87 14.46
N SER A 6 2.07 27.28 15.38
CA SER A 6 0.79 27.81 15.86
C SER A 6 0.92 29.18 16.53
N ALA A 7 2.11 29.60 16.98
CA ALA A 7 2.36 30.95 17.49
C ALA A 7 1.98 32.03 16.47
N THR A 8 2.07 31.73 15.16
CA THR A 8 1.66 32.62 14.07
C THR A 8 0.21 33.10 14.20
N SER A 9 -0.71 32.22 14.64
CA SER A 9 -2.14 32.53 14.76
C SER A 9 -2.61 32.71 16.22
N THR A 10 -1.78 32.30 17.20
CA THR A 10 -2.17 32.30 18.62
C THR A 10 -1.52 33.43 19.42
N GLN A 11 -0.46 34.09 18.90
CA GLN A 11 0.29 35.12 19.64
C GLN A 11 0.24 36.49 18.94
N GLY A 12 0.53 37.51 19.74
CA GLY A 12 0.61 38.89 19.26
C GLY A 12 -0.75 39.61 19.14
N ARG A 13 -0.73 40.94 19.30
CA ARG A 13 -1.95 41.77 19.30
C ARG A 13 -2.73 41.68 17.98
N ASN A 14 -2.02 41.62 16.86
CA ASN A 14 -2.62 41.58 15.52
C ASN A 14 -3.38 40.30 15.23
N MET A 15 -3.13 39.20 16.00
CA MET A 15 -3.82 37.94 15.88
C MET A 15 -5.06 37.81 16.78
N ALA A 16 -5.59 38.93 17.30
CA ALA A 16 -6.80 38.91 18.13
C ALA A 16 -8.00 38.29 17.38
N GLY A 17 -8.16 38.57 16.07
CA GLY A 17 -9.20 37.96 15.24
C GLY A 17 -9.04 36.45 15.11
N ALA A 18 -7.83 35.96 14.84
CA ALA A 18 -7.55 34.53 14.78
C ALA A 18 -7.83 33.83 16.13
N ARG A 19 -7.41 34.44 17.25
CA ARG A 19 -7.72 33.90 18.59
C ARG A 19 -9.20 33.88 18.90
N ALA A 20 -9.98 34.87 18.44
CA ALA A 20 -11.43 34.87 18.58
C ALA A 20 -12.06 33.67 17.87
N LEU A 21 -11.59 33.34 16.65
CA LEU A 21 -12.01 32.15 15.92
C LEU A 21 -11.56 30.86 16.59
N TRP A 22 -10.32 30.79 17.07
CA TRP A 22 -9.87 29.63 17.87
C TRP A 22 -10.72 29.40 19.11
N ARG A 23 -11.15 30.48 19.81
CA ARG A 23 -12.09 30.35 20.93
C ARG A 23 -13.45 29.82 20.49
N ALA A 24 -13.94 30.24 19.33
CA ALA A 24 -15.18 29.75 18.75
C ALA A 24 -15.11 28.25 18.36
N THR A 25 -13.89 27.70 18.15
CA THR A 25 -13.68 26.25 17.98
C THR A 25 -13.46 25.52 19.30
N GLY A 26 -13.66 26.16 20.45
CA GLY A 26 -13.59 25.55 21.78
C GLY A 26 -12.25 25.72 22.53
N MET A 27 -11.25 26.43 21.99
CA MET A 27 -10.00 26.71 22.70
C MET A 27 -10.25 27.63 23.91
N LYS A 28 -9.69 27.27 25.05
CA LYS A 28 -9.76 27.99 26.31
C LYS A 28 -8.50 28.84 26.50
N GLU A 29 -8.54 29.73 27.53
CA GLU A 29 -7.39 30.61 27.83
C GLU A 29 -6.07 29.85 28.01
N ASN A 30 -6.12 28.73 28.76
CA ASN A 30 -4.94 27.92 29.07
C ASN A 30 -4.45 27.05 27.91
N ASP A 31 -5.10 27.09 26.74
CA ASP A 31 -4.69 26.34 25.55
C ASP A 31 -3.77 27.15 24.64
N PHE A 32 -3.82 28.46 24.74
CA PHE A 32 -2.92 29.33 24.00
C PHE A 32 -1.48 29.20 24.50
N GLY A 33 -0.58 28.84 23.60
CA GLY A 33 0.83 28.54 23.93
C GLY A 33 1.16 27.05 24.03
N LYS A 34 0.15 26.17 24.02
CA LYS A 34 0.35 24.74 23.82
C LYS A 34 0.50 24.40 22.33
N PRO A 35 1.15 23.30 21.95
CA PRO A 35 1.19 22.85 20.55
C PRO A 35 -0.21 22.49 20.05
N ILE A 36 -0.57 22.96 18.85
CA ILE A 36 -1.77 22.57 18.13
C ILE A 36 -1.43 21.35 17.28
N ILE A 37 -2.06 20.22 17.57
CA ILE A 37 -1.81 18.95 16.91
C ILE A 37 -2.99 18.61 16.01
N ALA A 38 -2.73 18.47 14.72
CA ALA A 38 -3.72 18.04 13.75
C ALA A 38 -3.99 16.54 13.91
N VAL A 39 -5.25 16.17 14.13
CA VAL A 39 -5.70 14.79 14.02
C VAL A 39 -6.25 14.61 12.60
N VAL A 40 -5.39 14.06 11.73
CA VAL A 40 -5.69 13.84 10.32
C VAL A 40 -6.40 12.51 10.19
N ASN A 41 -7.73 12.54 10.19
CA ASN A 41 -8.57 11.36 10.07
C ASN A 41 -8.98 11.13 8.59
N SER A 42 -9.50 9.95 8.30
CA SER A 42 -10.01 9.56 6.98
C SER A 42 -11.33 8.79 7.05
N PHE A 43 -12.13 9.08 8.07
CA PHE A 43 -13.45 8.48 8.22
C PHE A 43 -14.32 8.69 6.99
N THR A 44 -14.98 7.61 6.55
CA THR A 44 -16.05 7.63 5.56
C THR A 44 -16.92 6.38 5.70
N GLN A 45 -18.17 6.45 5.25
CA GLN A 45 -19.07 5.29 5.18
C GLN A 45 -18.91 4.48 3.87
N PHE A 46 -18.11 4.96 2.92
CA PHE A 46 -17.89 4.29 1.63
C PHE A 46 -16.80 3.20 1.68
N VAL A 47 -16.02 3.11 2.76
CA VAL A 47 -14.83 2.25 2.83
C VAL A 47 -14.90 1.35 4.07
N PRO A 48 -14.97 0.00 3.94
CA PRO A 48 -15.04 -0.91 5.10
C PRO A 48 -13.90 -0.70 6.10
N GLY A 49 -12.70 -0.35 5.60
CA GLY A 49 -11.54 -0.03 6.43
C GLY A 49 -11.65 1.29 7.21
N HIS A 50 -12.65 2.13 6.93
CA HIS A 50 -12.77 3.48 7.46
C HIS A 50 -14.09 3.76 8.21
N VAL A 51 -15.10 2.89 8.11
CA VAL A 51 -16.42 3.10 8.75
C VAL A 51 -16.33 3.26 10.26
N HIS A 52 -15.33 2.66 10.90
CA HIS A 52 -15.11 2.70 12.34
C HIS A 52 -14.18 3.86 12.79
N LEU A 53 -13.56 4.60 11.87
CA LEU A 53 -12.58 5.63 12.21
C LEU A 53 -13.19 6.91 12.78
N LYS A 54 -14.51 7.10 12.69
CA LYS A 54 -15.21 8.29 13.17
C LYS A 54 -14.85 8.63 14.63
N ASP A 55 -14.94 7.63 15.50
CA ASP A 55 -14.72 7.84 16.92
C ASP A 55 -13.22 7.73 17.32
N MET A 56 -12.38 7.25 16.42
CA MET A 56 -10.94 7.08 16.66
C MET A 56 -10.23 8.43 16.73
N GLY A 57 -10.64 9.40 15.93
CA GLY A 57 -10.12 10.76 15.99
C GLY A 57 -10.38 11.41 17.36
N GLN A 58 -11.58 11.26 17.90
CA GLN A 58 -11.94 11.78 19.22
C GLN A 58 -11.21 11.06 20.35
N LEU A 59 -10.95 9.76 20.20
CA LEU A 59 -10.16 8.99 21.15
C LEU A 59 -8.72 9.51 21.24
N VAL A 60 -8.08 9.73 20.09
CA VAL A 60 -6.73 10.31 20.00
C VAL A 60 -6.71 11.75 20.53
N ALA A 61 -7.72 12.57 20.14
CA ALA A 61 -7.83 13.96 20.56
C ALA A 61 -7.88 14.07 22.10
N ALA A 62 -8.67 13.24 22.76
CA ALA A 62 -8.76 13.22 24.22
C ALA A 62 -7.42 12.89 24.89
N GLU A 63 -6.62 12.00 24.33
CA GLU A 63 -5.30 11.66 24.87
C GLU A 63 -4.27 12.77 24.63
N ILE A 64 -4.32 13.44 23.47
CA ILE A 64 -3.49 14.61 23.18
C ILE A 64 -3.75 15.71 24.22
N GLU A 65 -5.04 16.00 24.52
CA GLU A 65 -5.41 17.02 25.50
C GLU A 65 -4.95 16.66 26.93
N LYS A 66 -5.10 15.39 27.33
CA LYS A 66 -4.58 14.90 28.61
C LYS A 66 -3.05 15.03 28.70
N ALA A 67 -2.34 14.81 27.60
CA ALA A 67 -0.88 14.91 27.53
C ALA A 67 -0.36 16.36 27.47
N GLY A 68 -1.26 17.35 27.30
CA GLY A 68 -0.95 18.78 27.32
C GLY A 68 -0.88 19.46 25.96
N GLY A 69 -1.32 18.82 24.90
CA GLY A 69 -1.52 19.42 23.58
C GLY A 69 -2.92 19.98 23.37
N VAL A 70 -3.17 20.57 22.19
CA VAL A 70 -4.49 20.99 21.71
C VAL A 70 -4.79 20.20 20.44
N ALA A 71 -5.77 19.34 20.46
CA ALA A 71 -6.15 18.54 19.30
C ALA A 71 -7.12 19.30 18.38
N LYS A 72 -6.91 19.23 17.08
CA LYS A 72 -7.84 19.71 16.05
C LYS A 72 -7.99 18.66 14.96
N GLU A 73 -9.17 18.06 14.87
CA GLU A 73 -9.47 17.00 13.91
C GLU A 73 -10.03 17.54 12.60
N PHE A 74 -9.62 16.93 11.51
CA PHE A 74 -10.26 17.05 10.20
C PHE A 74 -10.15 15.72 9.43
N ASN A 75 -11.01 15.55 8.40
CA ASN A 75 -11.00 14.36 7.57
C ASN A 75 -10.49 14.67 6.16
N THR A 76 -9.70 13.75 5.58
CA THR A 76 -9.46 13.68 4.15
C THR A 76 -10.54 12.83 3.48
N ILE A 77 -10.54 12.81 2.14
CA ILE A 77 -11.30 11.81 1.39
C ILE A 77 -10.67 10.43 1.53
N ALA A 78 -11.46 9.38 1.27
CA ALA A 78 -11.00 8.03 1.08
C ALA A 78 -11.81 7.36 -0.03
N VAL A 79 -11.11 6.75 -1.01
CA VAL A 79 -11.68 5.95 -2.09
C VAL A 79 -11.43 4.48 -1.78
N ASP A 80 -12.44 3.62 -1.94
CA ASP A 80 -12.30 2.18 -1.78
C ASP A 80 -11.91 1.53 -3.10
N ASP A 81 -10.72 0.95 -3.14
CA ASP A 81 -10.21 0.27 -4.33
C ASP A 81 -11.01 -1.00 -4.66
N GLY A 82 -11.48 -1.73 -3.65
CA GLY A 82 -12.27 -2.94 -3.85
C GLY A 82 -13.64 -2.66 -4.48
N ILE A 83 -14.35 -1.66 -3.97
CA ILE A 83 -15.65 -1.24 -4.52
C ILE A 83 -15.49 -0.60 -5.91
N ALA A 84 -14.40 0.11 -6.14
CA ALA A 84 -14.10 0.75 -7.43
C ALA A 84 -13.53 -0.21 -8.49
N MET A 85 -13.16 -1.44 -8.10
CA MET A 85 -12.51 -2.42 -8.97
C MET A 85 -13.41 -2.85 -10.13
N GLY A 86 -12.83 -2.89 -11.34
CA GLY A 86 -13.51 -3.42 -12.53
C GLY A 86 -14.44 -2.45 -13.26
N HIS A 87 -14.50 -1.18 -12.84
CA HIS A 87 -15.25 -0.14 -13.55
C HIS A 87 -14.52 1.21 -13.48
N GLY A 88 -15.05 2.23 -14.17
CA GLY A 88 -14.41 3.56 -14.29
C GLY A 88 -14.15 4.30 -12.96
N GLY A 89 -14.75 3.88 -11.85
CA GLY A 89 -14.44 4.38 -10.50
C GLY A 89 -12.99 4.16 -10.10
N MET A 90 -12.36 3.09 -10.61
CA MET A 90 -10.96 2.76 -10.28
C MET A 90 -9.95 3.77 -10.79
N LEU A 91 -10.29 4.55 -11.80
CA LEU A 91 -9.45 5.65 -12.30
C LEU A 91 -9.22 6.75 -11.26
N TYR A 92 -10.12 6.90 -10.28
CA TYR A 92 -10.01 7.91 -9.23
C TYR A 92 -9.15 7.46 -8.02
N SER A 93 -8.85 6.17 -7.92
CA SER A 93 -8.11 5.61 -6.79
C SER A 93 -6.71 6.24 -6.65
N LEU A 94 -5.80 6.02 -7.59
CA LEU A 94 -4.43 6.54 -7.48
C LEU A 94 -4.37 8.08 -7.45
N PRO A 95 -5.15 8.84 -8.23
CA PRO A 95 -5.20 10.30 -8.13
C PRO A 95 -5.61 10.80 -6.75
N SER A 96 -6.44 10.06 -6.01
CA SER A 96 -6.84 10.45 -4.65
C SER A 96 -5.65 10.50 -3.69
N ARG A 97 -4.58 9.73 -3.90
CA ARG A 97 -3.35 9.76 -3.10
C ARG A 97 -2.73 11.17 -3.05
N ASP A 98 -2.55 11.77 -4.22
CA ASP A 98 -1.99 13.12 -4.34
C ASP A 98 -2.95 14.18 -3.79
N LEU A 99 -4.26 14.02 -4.00
CA LEU A 99 -5.27 14.92 -3.45
C LEU A 99 -5.32 14.85 -1.92
N ILE A 100 -5.17 13.67 -1.33
CA ILE A 100 -5.06 13.48 0.12
C ILE A 100 -3.82 14.21 0.64
N ALA A 101 -2.66 14.01 0.01
CA ALA A 101 -1.44 14.71 0.40
C ALA A 101 -1.61 16.23 0.38
N ASP A 102 -2.22 16.77 -0.67
CA ASP A 102 -2.51 18.21 -0.77
C ASP A 102 -3.48 18.66 0.31
N SER A 103 -4.58 17.94 0.54
CA SER A 103 -5.58 18.35 1.52
C SER A 103 -4.99 18.44 2.94
N VAL A 104 -4.09 17.51 3.30
CA VAL A 104 -3.36 17.55 4.56
C VAL A 104 -2.42 18.75 4.62
N GLU A 105 -1.65 18.97 3.57
CA GLU A 105 -0.74 20.11 3.46
C GLU A 105 -1.49 21.45 3.59
N TYR A 106 -2.63 21.61 2.89
CA TYR A 106 -3.46 22.82 2.97
C TYR A 106 -3.95 23.05 4.41
N MET A 107 -4.52 22.06 5.04
CA MET A 107 -5.06 22.19 6.40
C MET A 107 -3.98 22.53 7.43
N VAL A 108 -2.87 21.79 7.39
CA VAL A 108 -1.77 21.95 8.35
C VAL A 108 -1.06 23.28 8.17
N ASN A 109 -0.78 23.71 6.93
CA ASN A 109 -0.10 24.96 6.65
C ASN A 109 -1.00 26.17 6.89
N ALA A 110 -2.26 26.16 6.43
CA ALA A 110 -3.18 27.27 6.61
C ALA A 110 -3.47 27.57 8.09
N HIS A 111 -3.54 26.53 8.94
CA HIS A 111 -3.81 26.66 10.36
C HIS A 111 -2.55 26.59 11.23
N CYS A 112 -1.37 26.48 10.62
CA CYS A 112 -0.07 26.42 11.30
C CYS A 112 -0.02 25.35 12.42
N ALA A 113 -0.54 24.14 12.17
CA ALA A 113 -0.43 23.07 13.15
C ALA A 113 1.03 22.68 13.38
N ASP A 114 1.36 22.32 14.62
CA ASP A 114 2.72 22.04 15.08
C ASP A 114 3.14 20.58 14.83
N ALA A 115 2.18 19.68 14.84
CA ALA A 115 2.39 18.25 14.65
C ALA A 115 1.11 17.60 14.11
N MET A 116 1.19 16.31 13.74
CA MET A 116 0.01 15.58 13.30
C MET A 116 0.01 14.10 13.69
N VAL A 117 -1.19 13.57 13.96
CA VAL A 117 -1.47 12.14 14.02
C VAL A 117 -2.25 11.75 12.76
N CYS A 118 -1.72 10.81 11.99
CA CYS A 118 -2.35 10.32 10.77
C CYS A 118 -3.15 9.04 11.07
N ILE A 119 -4.48 9.12 10.95
CA ILE A 119 -5.39 7.97 11.11
C ILE A 119 -5.84 7.53 9.72
N SER A 120 -5.20 6.50 9.21
CA SER A 120 -5.43 5.94 7.87
C SER A 120 -5.72 4.45 7.95
N ASN A 121 -6.12 3.83 6.85
CA ASN A 121 -6.20 2.37 6.81
C ASN A 121 -6.12 1.78 5.40
N CYS A 122 -6.70 2.40 4.38
CA CYS A 122 -6.80 1.84 3.03
C CYS A 122 -5.74 2.35 2.05
N ASP A 123 -5.77 1.79 0.85
CA ASP A 123 -4.73 1.71 -0.18
C ASP A 123 -4.04 3.02 -0.51
N LYS A 124 -4.79 4.12 -0.72
CA LYS A 124 -4.24 5.40 -1.18
C LYS A 124 -4.14 6.43 -0.06
N ILE A 125 -4.83 6.16 1.05
CA ILE A 125 -4.93 7.09 2.17
C ILE A 125 -3.62 7.07 2.96
N THR A 126 -3.14 5.88 3.33
CA THR A 126 -1.87 5.75 4.05
C THR A 126 -0.70 6.36 3.25
N PRO A 127 -0.48 6.04 1.96
CA PRO A 127 0.59 6.68 1.21
C PRO A 127 0.36 8.17 0.94
N GLY A 128 -0.88 8.64 0.77
CA GLY A 128 -1.17 10.07 0.65
C GLY A 128 -0.81 10.86 1.90
N MET A 129 -1.16 10.37 3.08
CA MET A 129 -0.74 10.95 4.35
C MET A 129 0.78 10.85 4.56
N LEU A 130 1.42 9.76 4.11
CA LEU A 130 2.88 9.60 4.18
C LEU A 130 3.59 10.64 3.31
N MET A 131 3.11 10.89 2.09
CA MET A 131 3.62 11.96 1.23
C MET A 131 3.49 13.33 1.93
N ALA A 132 2.34 13.61 2.56
CA ALA A 132 2.14 14.85 3.31
C ALA A 132 3.09 14.97 4.51
N ALA A 133 3.32 13.88 5.25
CA ALA A 133 4.24 13.85 6.38
C ALA A 133 5.67 14.18 5.94
N MET A 134 6.14 13.56 4.85
CA MET A 134 7.45 13.85 4.28
C MET A 134 7.56 15.27 3.74
N ARG A 135 6.50 15.80 3.14
CA ARG A 135 6.44 17.15 2.58
C ARG A 135 6.47 18.22 3.66
N LEU A 136 5.66 18.07 4.69
CA LEU A 136 5.53 19.01 5.80
C LEU A 136 6.70 18.96 6.79
N ASN A 137 7.26 17.81 7.02
CA ASN A 137 8.39 17.54 7.93
C ASN A 137 8.20 18.14 9.34
N ILE A 138 7.04 17.93 9.92
CA ILE A 138 6.72 18.25 11.32
C ILE A 138 6.54 16.94 12.12
N PRO A 139 6.66 16.96 13.45
CA PRO A 139 6.46 15.74 14.24
C PRO A 139 5.17 15.01 13.85
N THR A 140 5.28 13.73 13.50
CA THR A 140 4.16 12.94 12.93
C THR A 140 4.21 11.51 13.43
N ILE A 141 3.05 10.94 13.72
CA ILE A 141 2.88 9.52 14.00
C ILE A 141 1.67 8.96 13.23
N PHE A 142 1.80 7.72 12.76
CA PHE A 142 0.71 6.98 12.10
C PHE A 142 0.07 5.99 13.06
N VAL A 143 -1.25 5.89 13.00
CA VAL A 143 -2.02 4.82 13.62
C VAL A 143 -3.12 4.38 12.65
N SER A 144 -3.07 3.12 12.20
CA SER A 144 -4.04 2.60 11.24
C SER A 144 -5.30 2.04 11.91
N GLY A 145 -6.40 1.98 11.14
CA GLY A 145 -7.64 1.36 11.60
C GLY A 145 -7.54 -0.15 11.84
N GLY A 146 -6.55 -0.81 11.27
CA GLY A 146 -6.28 -2.23 11.38
C GLY A 146 -6.96 -3.11 10.33
N PRO A 147 -6.46 -4.32 10.10
CA PRO A 147 -7.05 -5.30 9.19
C PRO A 147 -8.36 -5.88 9.74
N MET A 148 -9.25 -6.31 8.83
CA MET A 148 -10.43 -7.11 9.17
C MET A 148 -10.04 -8.55 9.47
N GLU A 149 -10.94 -9.29 10.13
CA GLU A 149 -10.82 -10.72 10.30
C GLU A 149 -10.96 -11.47 8.97
N ALA A 150 -10.34 -12.63 8.81
CA ALA A 150 -10.54 -13.49 7.65
C ALA A 150 -11.99 -13.95 7.55
N GLY A 151 -12.54 -13.95 6.35
CA GLY A 151 -13.85 -14.52 6.07
C GLY A 151 -13.88 -16.01 6.35
N LYS A 152 -15.01 -16.53 6.82
CA LYS A 152 -15.19 -17.97 7.08
C LYS A 152 -16.62 -18.38 6.71
N THR A 153 -16.75 -19.47 5.95
CA THR A 153 -18.06 -20.08 5.65
C THR A 153 -17.94 -21.58 5.56
N LYS A 154 -19.06 -22.30 5.76
CA LYS A 154 -19.14 -23.73 5.51
C LYS A 154 -19.66 -23.97 4.11
N LEU A 155 -18.87 -24.64 3.29
CA LEU A 155 -19.27 -25.14 1.99
C LEU A 155 -19.09 -26.66 1.96
N SER A 156 -20.16 -27.39 1.63
CA SER A 156 -20.14 -28.85 1.60
C SER A 156 -19.54 -29.51 2.88
N ASP A 157 -19.97 -28.99 4.06
CA ASP A 157 -19.51 -29.40 5.40
C ASP A 157 -18.03 -29.07 5.75
N GLN A 158 -17.29 -28.43 4.85
CA GLN A 158 -15.94 -27.94 5.14
C GLN A 158 -15.96 -26.47 5.50
N LEU A 159 -15.27 -26.12 6.59
CA LEU A 159 -15.02 -24.73 6.94
C LEU A 159 -13.87 -24.21 6.06
N ILE A 160 -14.17 -23.22 5.23
CA ILE A 160 -13.17 -22.56 4.39
C ILE A 160 -12.92 -21.13 4.88
N ARG A 161 -11.69 -20.66 4.70
CA ARG A 161 -11.30 -19.26 4.90
C ARG A 161 -11.38 -18.55 3.56
N LEU A 162 -11.80 -17.29 3.59
CA LEU A 162 -12.10 -16.49 2.40
C LEU A 162 -11.57 -15.08 2.54
N ASP A 163 -11.36 -14.46 1.39
CA ASP A 163 -11.16 -13.03 1.25
C ASP A 163 -11.97 -12.46 0.06
N LEU A 164 -11.81 -11.18 -0.21
CA LEU A 164 -12.47 -10.49 -1.32
C LEU A 164 -12.22 -11.14 -2.68
N VAL A 165 -10.99 -11.64 -2.91
CA VAL A 165 -10.59 -12.23 -4.20
C VAL A 165 -11.29 -13.56 -4.45
N ASP A 166 -11.54 -14.34 -3.40
CA ASP A 166 -12.31 -15.59 -3.52
C ASP A 166 -13.72 -15.32 -4.05
N ALA A 167 -14.38 -14.26 -3.54
CA ALA A 167 -15.69 -13.86 -4.04
C ALA A 167 -15.66 -13.46 -5.53
N MET A 168 -14.62 -12.72 -5.95
CA MET A 168 -14.46 -12.31 -7.34
C MET A 168 -14.17 -13.49 -8.29
N ILE A 169 -13.33 -14.43 -7.87
CA ILE A 169 -12.96 -15.61 -8.67
C ILE A 169 -14.16 -16.55 -8.85
N GLU A 170 -14.85 -16.86 -7.75
CA GLU A 170 -16.01 -17.76 -7.78
C GLU A 170 -17.16 -17.13 -8.61
N ALA A 171 -17.40 -15.83 -8.50
CA ALA A 171 -18.39 -15.14 -9.29
C ALA A 171 -18.06 -15.10 -10.81
N ALA A 172 -16.78 -15.24 -11.17
CA ALA A 172 -16.32 -15.27 -12.56
C ALA A 172 -16.44 -16.66 -13.21
N ASP A 173 -16.68 -17.74 -12.43
CA ASP A 173 -16.83 -19.10 -12.94
C ASP A 173 -18.31 -19.40 -13.25
N PRO A 174 -18.69 -19.59 -14.53
CA PRO A 174 -20.08 -19.84 -14.93
C PRO A 174 -20.62 -21.21 -14.42
N ASN A 175 -19.76 -22.09 -13.89
CA ASN A 175 -20.16 -23.36 -13.34
C ASN A 175 -20.49 -23.30 -11.84
N VAL A 176 -20.22 -22.20 -11.18
CA VAL A 176 -20.53 -21.99 -9.76
C VAL A 176 -21.99 -21.53 -9.61
N SER A 177 -22.72 -22.15 -8.69
CA SER A 177 -24.12 -21.80 -8.46
C SER A 177 -24.27 -20.46 -7.72
N ASP A 178 -25.39 -19.76 -7.96
CA ASP A 178 -25.73 -18.48 -7.31
C ASP A 178 -25.79 -18.63 -5.77
N GLU A 179 -26.27 -19.77 -5.25
CA GLU A 179 -26.31 -20.03 -3.80
C GLU A 179 -24.90 -20.10 -3.19
N ARG A 180 -23.93 -20.66 -3.93
CA ARG A 180 -22.54 -20.71 -3.47
C ARG A 180 -21.94 -19.30 -3.51
N ILE A 181 -22.17 -18.54 -4.56
CA ILE A 181 -21.72 -17.14 -4.68
C ILE A 181 -22.28 -16.30 -3.53
N ASP A 182 -23.59 -16.39 -3.24
CA ASP A 182 -24.24 -15.67 -2.13
C ASP A 182 -23.63 -16.03 -0.76
N ALA A 183 -23.31 -17.31 -0.53
CA ALA A 183 -22.67 -17.74 0.71
C ALA A 183 -21.26 -17.16 0.88
N ILE A 184 -20.49 -17.08 -0.19
CA ILE A 184 -19.15 -16.50 -0.20
C ILE A 184 -19.21 -14.99 -0.03
N GLU A 185 -20.03 -14.29 -0.81
CA GLU A 185 -20.25 -12.84 -0.74
C GLU A 185 -20.59 -12.38 0.68
N ARG A 186 -21.51 -13.09 1.35
CA ARG A 186 -21.90 -12.80 2.73
C ARG A 186 -20.80 -13.03 3.74
N SER A 187 -19.74 -13.76 3.40
CA SER A 187 -18.75 -14.23 4.36
C SER A 187 -17.35 -13.67 4.13
N ALA A 188 -17.02 -13.22 2.92
CA ALA A 188 -15.66 -12.85 2.52
C ALA A 188 -15.11 -11.63 3.30
N CYS A 189 -15.96 -10.66 3.64
CA CYS A 189 -15.58 -9.44 4.36
C CYS A 189 -16.43 -9.27 5.63
N PRO A 190 -16.09 -9.97 6.74
CA PRO A 190 -17.00 -10.09 7.88
C PRO A 190 -16.99 -8.89 8.83
N THR A 191 -15.91 -8.10 8.88
CA THR A 191 -15.76 -7.05 9.90
C THR A 191 -15.34 -5.70 9.29
N CYS A 192 -15.38 -4.64 10.10
CA CYS A 192 -14.64 -3.42 9.77
C CYS A 192 -13.14 -3.72 9.74
N GLY A 193 -12.40 -2.88 9.06
CA GLY A 193 -10.96 -3.03 8.86
C GLY A 193 -10.56 -2.99 7.39
N SER A 194 -9.28 -2.86 7.11
CA SER A 194 -8.72 -3.06 5.78
C SER A 194 -8.81 -4.55 5.38
N CYS A 195 -8.33 -4.93 4.21
CA CYS A 195 -8.40 -6.33 3.76
C CYS A 195 -7.84 -7.32 4.79
N SER A 196 -8.35 -8.55 4.81
CA SER A 196 -7.84 -9.60 5.72
C SER A 196 -6.49 -10.20 5.29
N GLY A 197 -6.09 -9.98 4.03
CA GLY A 197 -4.82 -10.46 3.45
C GLY A 197 -3.79 -9.34 3.24
N MET A 198 -2.65 -9.69 2.64
CA MET A 198 -1.55 -8.76 2.31
C MET A 198 -1.80 -8.08 0.97
N PHE A 199 -2.85 -7.27 0.92
CA PHE A 199 -3.14 -6.35 -0.16
C PHE A 199 -2.44 -5.01 0.06
N THR A 200 -2.65 -4.03 -0.81
CA THR A 200 -1.95 -2.73 -0.75
C THR A 200 -2.20 -2.01 0.57
N ALA A 201 -3.43 -2.02 1.08
CA ALA A 201 -3.80 -1.38 2.34
C ALA A 201 -2.93 -1.88 3.50
N ASN A 202 -2.91 -3.20 3.72
CA ASN A 202 -2.12 -3.79 4.79
C ASN A 202 -0.62 -3.68 4.53
N SER A 203 -0.17 -3.85 3.29
CA SER A 203 1.23 -3.63 2.93
C SER A 203 1.68 -2.24 3.37
N MET A 204 0.94 -1.17 3.01
CA MET A 204 1.32 0.19 3.41
C MET A 204 1.26 0.42 4.93
N ASN A 205 0.29 -0.16 5.65
CA ASN A 205 0.22 -0.07 7.10
C ASN A 205 1.41 -0.79 7.78
N CYS A 206 1.88 -1.90 7.21
CA CYS A 206 3.10 -2.60 7.64
C CYS A 206 4.36 -1.78 7.33
N LEU A 207 4.41 -1.14 6.16
CA LEU A 207 5.56 -0.33 5.76
C LEU A 207 5.73 0.94 6.59
N THR A 208 4.66 1.57 7.10
CA THR A 208 4.78 2.69 8.06
C THR A 208 5.44 2.23 9.37
N GLU A 209 5.24 0.98 9.77
CA GLU A 209 5.91 0.37 10.94
C GLU A 209 7.40 0.14 10.66
N ALA A 210 7.74 -0.42 9.49
CA ALA A 210 9.14 -0.65 9.08
C ALA A 210 9.91 0.66 8.84
N LEU A 211 9.25 1.71 8.35
CA LEU A 211 9.81 3.06 8.24
C LEU A 211 10.07 3.73 9.59
N GLY A 212 9.54 3.18 10.69
CA GLY A 212 9.66 3.77 12.01
C GLY A 212 8.64 4.88 12.33
N LEU A 213 7.59 5.06 11.52
CA LEU A 213 6.59 6.14 11.64
C LEU A 213 5.32 5.71 12.38
N SER A 214 5.19 4.44 12.74
CA SER A 214 4.07 3.93 13.55
C SER A 214 4.54 3.00 14.68
N LEU A 215 3.61 2.65 15.56
CA LEU A 215 3.88 1.78 16.69
C LEU A 215 3.92 0.30 16.28
N PRO A 216 4.72 -0.55 16.95
CA PRO A 216 4.67 -2.00 16.75
C PRO A 216 3.25 -2.56 16.94
N GLY A 217 2.84 -3.43 16.01
CA GLY A 217 1.50 -3.99 15.92
C GLY A 217 0.52 -3.17 15.08
N ASN A 218 0.92 -1.99 14.62
CA ASN A 218 0.08 -1.11 13.78
C ASN A 218 -0.44 -1.82 12.53
N GLY A 219 0.43 -2.52 11.82
CA GLY A 219 0.09 -3.17 10.54
C GLY A 219 -0.65 -4.49 10.68
N SER A 220 -0.62 -5.16 11.83
CA SER A 220 -1.06 -6.56 11.94
C SER A 220 -2.22 -6.84 12.90
N MET A 221 -2.40 -6.03 13.95
CA MET A 221 -3.48 -6.25 14.93
C MET A 221 -4.85 -5.95 14.32
N LEU A 222 -5.82 -6.82 14.56
CA LEU A 222 -7.19 -6.71 14.01
C LEU A 222 -7.91 -5.44 14.47
N ALA A 223 -8.73 -4.86 13.59
CA ALA A 223 -9.55 -3.69 13.87
C ALA A 223 -10.56 -3.93 15.01
N THR A 224 -11.08 -5.15 15.09
CA THR A 224 -12.08 -5.56 16.09
C THR A 224 -11.50 -5.83 17.47
N HIS A 225 -10.19 -6.08 17.59
CA HIS A 225 -9.58 -6.49 18.86
C HIS A 225 -9.43 -5.31 19.85
N ALA A 226 -9.80 -5.55 21.10
CA ALA A 226 -9.82 -4.52 22.17
C ALA A 226 -8.44 -3.90 22.43
N ASP A 227 -7.36 -4.68 22.34
CA ASP A 227 -5.99 -4.19 22.58
C ASP A 227 -5.57 -3.12 21.56
N ARG A 228 -6.18 -3.10 20.36
CA ARG A 228 -5.89 -2.07 19.35
C ARG A 228 -6.21 -0.67 19.84
N LYS A 229 -7.17 -0.51 20.74
CA LYS A 229 -7.49 0.78 21.36
C LYS A 229 -6.25 1.44 21.97
N GLU A 230 -5.37 0.65 22.61
CA GLU A 230 -4.17 1.18 23.24
C GLU A 230 -3.18 1.76 22.22
N LEU A 231 -3.14 1.27 20.97
CA LEU A 231 -2.31 1.89 19.92
C LEU A 231 -2.75 3.33 19.64
N PHE A 232 -4.07 3.60 19.57
CA PHE A 232 -4.60 4.95 19.40
C PHE A 232 -4.29 5.86 20.59
N LEU A 233 -4.49 5.35 21.82
CA LEU A 233 -4.18 6.10 23.04
C LEU A 233 -2.68 6.42 23.11
N LYS A 234 -1.83 5.44 22.84
CA LYS A 234 -0.37 5.62 22.84
C LYS A 234 0.08 6.59 21.76
N ALA A 235 -0.52 6.56 20.56
CA ALA A 235 -0.22 7.52 19.51
C ALA A 235 -0.55 8.96 19.93
N GLY A 236 -1.69 9.16 20.60
CA GLY A 236 -2.07 10.47 21.16
C GLY A 236 -1.11 11.01 22.21
N ARG A 237 -0.60 10.15 23.09
CA ARG A 237 0.44 10.53 24.08
C ARG A 237 1.79 10.79 23.41
N GLN A 238 2.18 9.91 22.50
CA GLN A 238 3.48 9.95 21.84
C GLN A 238 3.68 11.19 20.98
N ILE A 239 2.64 11.65 20.27
CA ILE A 239 2.78 12.86 19.43
C ILE A 239 3.08 14.11 20.26
N VAL A 240 2.54 14.20 21.47
CA VAL A 240 2.84 15.31 22.38
C VAL A 240 4.30 15.26 22.85
N GLU A 241 4.81 14.04 23.09
CA GLU A 241 6.22 13.85 23.45
C GLU A 241 7.16 14.21 22.29
N LEU A 242 6.81 13.82 21.04
CA LEU A 242 7.57 14.23 19.85
C LEU A 242 7.59 15.75 19.67
N CYS A 243 6.46 16.43 19.97
CA CYS A 243 6.41 17.90 19.97
C CYS A 243 7.40 18.51 20.98
N LYS A 244 7.41 18.00 22.22
CA LYS A 244 8.33 18.50 23.26
C LYS A 244 9.79 18.31 22.84
N ARG A 245 10.13 17.14 22.35
CA ARG A 245 11.49 16.86 21.87
C ARG A 245 11.91 17.84 20.79
N TYR A 246 11.06 18.08 19.79
CA TYR A 246 11.39 19.02 18.70
C TYR A 246 11.38 20.48 19.16
N TYR A 247 10.29 20.96 19.77
CA TYR A 247 10.11 22.39 20.04
C TYR A 247 10.81 22.85 21.34
N GLU A 248 11.00 21.98 22.33
CA GLU A 248 11.59 22.34 23.61
C GLU A 248 13.05 21.87 23.77
N GLN A 249 13.45 20.79 23.05
CA GLN A 249 14.79 20.20 23.17
C GLN A 249 15.63 20.34 21.90
N ASP A 250 15.06 20.92 20.83
CA ASP A 250 15.73 21.11 19.52
C ASP A 250 16.14 19.78 18.84
N ASP A 251 15.37 18.72 19.08
CA ASP A 251 15.66 17.38 18.61
C ASP A 251 15.00 17.14 17.23
N GLU A 252 15.75 17.34 16.17
CA GLU A 252 15.30 17.07 14.80
C GLU A 252 15.19 15.57 14.46
N SER A 253 15.73 14.69 15.31
CA SER A 253 15.69 13.24 15.04
C SER A 253 14.28 12.64 15.03
N VAL A 254 13.30 13.38 15.55
CA VAL A 254 11.89 12.98 15.62
C VAL A 254 11.07 13.38 14.38
N LEU A 255 11.69 14.11 13.45
CA LEU A 255 11.00 14.57 12.24
C LEU A 255 10.88 13.46 11.18
N PRO A 256 9.81 13.43 10.38
CA PRO A 256 9.58 12.39 9.38
C PRO A 256 10.76 12.15 8.43
N ARG A 257 11.46 13.20 7.96
CA ARG A 257 12.61 13.04 7.07
C ARG A 257 13.87 12.54 7.78
N SER A 258 13.98 12.75 9.10
CA SER A 258 15.05 12.20 9.91
C SER A 258 14.82 10.73 10.27
N ILE A 259 13.58 10.29 10.30
CA ILE A 259 13.15 8.90 10.50
C ILE A 259 13.17 8.16 9.16
N GLY A 260 12.52 8.71 8.12
CA GLY A 260 12.42 8.14 6.77
C GLY A 260 13.68 8.42 5.94
N THR A 261 14.81 7.90 6.37
CA THR A 261 16.09 7.96 5.65
C THR A 261 16.13 6.94 4.50
N PHE A 262 17.18 6.99 3.69
CA PHE A 262 17.40 5.99 2.63
C PHE A 262 17.37 4.56 3.21
N GLU A 263 18.06 4.34 4.34
CA GLU A 263 18.11 3.05 5.03
C GLU A 263 16.73 2.61 5.54
N ALA A 264 15.89 3.54 5.99
CA ALA A 264 14.52 3.24 6.40
C ALA A 264 13.65 2.83 5.21
N PHE A 265 13.83 3.46 4.04
CA PHE A 265 13.16 3.03 2.80
C PHE A 265 13.65 1.65 2.34
N GLU A 266 14.94 1.33 2.48
CA GLU A 266 15.46 -0.01 2.22
C GLU A 266 14.87 -1.05 3.17
N ASN A 267 14.74 -0.74 4.47
CA ASN A 267 14.09 -1.61 5.44
C ASN A 267 12.62 -1.88 5.08
N ALA A 268 11.89 -0.84 4.70
CA ALA A 268 10.50 -0.97 4.27
C ALA A 268 10.37 -1.82 3.00
N MET A 269 11.22 -1.61 2.00
CA MET A 269 11.19 -2.40 0.77
C MET A 269 11.64 -3.85 1.02
N SER A 270 12.63 -4.08 1.89
CA SER A 270 13.05 -5.43 2.29
C SER A 270 11.90 -6.18 2.98
N LEU A 271 11.15 -5.50 3.86
CA LEU A 271 9.95 -6.07 4.46
C LEU A 271 8.91 -6.44 3.39
N ASP A 272 8.63 -5.52 2.45
CA ASP A 272 7.63 -5.75 1.39
C ASP A 272 7.96 -6.97 0.53
N ILE A 273 9.21 -7.09 0.13
CA ILE A 273 9.74 -8.24 -0.62
C ILE A 273 9.61 -9.53 0.19
N ALA A 274 9.99 -9.50 1.48
CA ALA A 274 9.97 -10.68 2.36
C ALA A 274 8.57 -11.20 2.67
N MET A 275 7.57 -10.31 2.74
CA MET A 275 6.18 -10.69 3.02
C MET A 275 5.34 -10.92 1.75
N GLY A 276 5.94 -10.77 0.55
CA GLY A 276 5.21 -10.87 -0.70
C GLY A 276 4.09 -9.83 -0.82
N GLY A 277 4.40 -8.58 -0.47
CA GLY A 277 3.45 -7.47 -0.46
C GLY A 277 2.92 -7.09 -1.83
N SER A 278 2.21 -5.99 -1.90
CA SER A 278 1.60 -5.49 -3.13
C SER A 278 2.62 -4.80 -4.03
N SER A 279 2.57 -5.02 -5.35
CA SER A 279 3.38 -4.26 -6.30
C SER A 279 3.07 -2.75 -6.29
N ASN A 280 1.89 -2.34 -5.81
CA ASN A 280 1.53 -0.93 -5.65
C ASN A 280 2.39 -0.19 -4.62
N THR A 281 2.96 -0.90 -3.64
CA THR A 281 3.87 -0.31 -2.64
C THR A 281 5.10 0.31 -3.29
N VAL A 282 5.56 -0.24 -4.42
CA VAL A 282 6.65 0.34 -5.21
C VAL A 282 6.32 1.79 -5.59
N LEU A 283 5.13 2.03 -6.17
CA LEU A 283 4.68 3.38 -6.52
C LEU A 283 4.65 4.29 -5.29
N HIS A 284 4.19 3.77 -4.16
CA HIS A 284 3.94 4.55 -2.96
C HIS A 284 5.23 4.89 -2.22
N LEU A 285 6.18 3.96 -2.15
CA LEU A 285 7.50 4.23 -1.54
C LEU A 285 8.31 5.20 -2.40
N LEU A 286 8.32 5.03 -3.74
CA LEU A 286 8.96 6.00 -4.64
C LEU A 286 8.36 7.41 -4.50
N ALA A 287 7.04 7.50 -4.39
CA ALA A 287 6.36 8.78 -4.17
C ALA A 287 6.74 9.42 -2.84
N ALA A 288 6.73 8.65 -1.74
CA ALA A 288 7.11 9.14 -0.42
C ALA A 288 8.59 9.52 -0.35
N ALA A 289 9.49 8.75 -0.96
CA ALA A 289 10.91 9.05 -1.05
C ALA A 289 11.17 10.36 -1.81
N GLN A 290 10.45 10.60 -2.92
CA GLN A 290 10.53 11.86 -3.64
C GLN A 290 10.09 13.05 -2.78
N GLU A 291 9.03 12.93 -1.97
CA GLU A 291 8.59 13.99 -1.06
C GLU A 291 9.57 14.18 0.12
N ALA A 292 10.23 13.12 0.55
CA ALA A 292 11.27 13.17 1.57
C ALA A 292 12.60 13.78 1.05
N GLY A 293 12.80 13.85 -0.28
CA GLY A 293 14.06 14.21 -0.90
C GLY A 293 15.10 13.09 -0.85
N VAL A 294 14.67 11.83 -0.69
CA VAL A 294 15.50 10.64 -0.66
C VAL A 294 15.64 10.06 -2.08
N ASP A 295 16.87 9.81 -2.51
CA ASP A 295 17.19 9.27 -3.84
C ASP A 295 17.02 7.75 -3.92
N PHE A 296 15.81 7.26 -3.62
CA PHE A 296 15.42 5.85 -3.68
C PHE A 296 14.78 5.55 -5.04
N LYS A 297 15.28 4.53 -5.74
CA LYS A 297 14.97 4.25 -7.15
C LYS A 297 14.62 2.80 -7.42
N MET A 298 14.10 2.53 -8.64
CA MET A 298 13.83 1.17 -9.14
C MET A 298 15.06 0.26 -9.08
N ALA A 299 16.27 0.79 -9.27
CA ALA A 299 17.52 0.03 -9.17
C ALA A 299 17.79 -0.47 -7.73
N ASP A 300 17.39 0.29 -6.71
CA ASP A 300 17.52 -0.13 -5.32
C ASP A 300 16.53 -1.26 -5.01
N ILE A 301 15.31 -1.16 -5.55
CA ILE A 301 14.30 -2.21 -5.44
C ILE A 301 14.77 -3.50 -6.12
N ASP A 302 15.33 -3.41 -7.33
CA ASP A 302 15.91 -4.56 -8.03
C ASP A 302 17.03 -5.21 -7.20
N ARG A 303 17.97 -4.40 -6.68
CA ARG A 303 19.06 -4.87 -5.85
C ARG A 303 18.56 -5.63 -4.60
N LEU A 304 17.60 -5.06 -3.87
CA LEU A 304 17.01 -5.70 -2.70
C LEU A 304 16.26 -6.98 -3.07
N SER A 305 15.50 -6.99 -4.16
CA SER A 305 14.73 -8.15 -4.59
C SER A 305 15.58 -9.37 -4.97
N ARG A 306 16.88 -9.18 -5.22
CA ARG A 306 17.82 -10.27 -5.52
C ARG A 306 18.41 -10.93 -4.27
N VAL A 307 18.34 -10.28 -3.11
CA VAL A 307 19.00 -10.75 -1.88
C VAL A 307 18.03 -11.03 -0.74
N VAL A 308 16.84 -10.44 -0.78
CA VAL A 308 15.82 -10.63 0.24
C VAL A 308 14.89 -11.79 -0.16
N PRO A 309 14.86 -12.90 0.61
CA PRO A 309 14.00 -14.05 0.32
C PRO A 309 12.54 -13.77 0.70
N CYS A 310 11.61 -14.55 0.14
CA CYS A 310 10.21 -14.56 0.57
C CYS A 310 10.07 -15.38 1.86
N LEU A 311 9.85 -14.70 3.00
CA LEU A 311 9.77 -15.31 4.33
C LEU A 311 8.34 -15.63 4.77
N SER A 312 7.35 -14.98 4.15
CA SER A 312 5.94 -15.19 4.49
C SER A 312 5.09 -15.13 3.23
N LYS A 313 4.11 -16.00 3.14
CA LYS A 313 3.11 -16.03 2.06
C LYS A 313 1.74 -15.99 2.67
N ILE A 314 0.99 -14.93 2.37
CA ILE A 314 -0.26 -14.57 3.02
C ILE A 314 -1.34 -14.42 1.95
N ALA A 315 -2.61 -14.53 2.31
CA ALA A 315 -3.72 -14.29 1.39
C ALA A 315 -3.51 -12.94 0.65
N PRO A 316 -3.81 -12.90 -0.65
CA PRO A 316 -4.46 -13.88 -1.51
C PRO A 316 -3.50 -14.89 -2.18
N ASN A 317 -2.20 -14.87 -1.85
CA ASN A 317 -1.22 -15.80 -2.44
C ASN A 317 -1.29 -17.21 -1.82
N THR A 318 -2.05 -17.36 -0.75
CA THR A 318 -2.39 -18.62 -0.08
C THR A 318 -3.68 -18.44 0.72
N ASN A 319 -4.47 -19.52 0.87
CA ASN A 319 -5.66 -19.49 1.73
C ASN A 319 -5.33 -19.93 3.18
N LYS A 320 -4.05 -20.27 3.46
CA LYS A 320 -3.63 -20.79 4.76
C LYS A 320 -3.49 -19.69 5.81
N TYR A 321 -2.89 -18.54 5.44
CA TYR A 321 -2.53 -17.47 6.36
C TYR A 321 -3.15 -16.13 5.94
N HIS A 322 -3.65 -15.38 6.94
CA HIS A 322 -4.18 -14.03 6.82
C HIS A 322 -3.46 -13.09 7.79
N MET A 323 -3.84 -11.82 7.86
CA MET A 323 -3.20 -10.85 8.76
C MET A 323 -3.27 -11.24 10.23
N GLU A 324 -4.34 -11.90 10.67
CA GLU A 324 -4.50 -12.44 12.02
C GLU A 324 -3.40 -13.48 12.37
N ASP A 325 -2.94 -14.26 11.39
CA ASP A 325 -1.86 -15.24 11.56
C ASP A 325 -0.49 -14.54 11.59
N VAL A 326 -0.30 -13.48 10.80
CA VAL A 326 0.92 -12.65 10.85
C VAL A 326 1.07 -12.02 12.22
N HIS A 327 -0.01 -11.47 12.79
CA HIS A 327 0.01 -10.91 14.14
C HIS A 327 0.40 -11.96 15.16
N ARG A 328 -0.22 -13.14 15.12
CA ARG A 328 0.10 -14.29 15.98
C ARG A 328 1.57 -14.71 15.89
N ALA A 329 2.20 -14.55 14.70
CA ALA A 329 3.60 -14.90 14.46
C ALA A 329 4.61 -13.81 14.89
N GLY A 330 4.16 -12.78 15.62
CA GLY A 330 4.99 -11.67 16.08
C GLY A 330 4.86 -10.40 15.22
N GLY A 331 3.90 -10.37 14.29
CA GLY A 331 3.60 -9.20 13.48
C GLY A 331 4.78 -8.76 12.61
N ILE A 332 4.84 -7.47 12.38
CA ILE A 332 5.88 -6.86 11.54
C ILE A 332 7.26 -6.92 12.23
N MET A 333 7.29 -6.78 13.55
CA MET A 333 8.53 -6.94 14.31
C MET A 333 9.08 -8.36 14.20
N GLY A 334 8.23 -9.38 14.07
CA GLY A 334 8.64 -10.76 13.80
C GLY A 334 9.31 -10.93 12.44
N LEU A 335 8.73 -10.33 11.38
CA LEU A 335 9.35 -10.32 10.04
C LEU A 335 10.66 -9.54 10.00
N LEU A 336 10.68 -8.34 10.55
CA LEU A 336 11.90 -7.52 10.65
C LEU A 336 12.97 -8.22 11.51
N GLY A 337 12.57 -8.96 12.56
CA GLY A 337 13.47 -9.78 13.37
C GLY A 337 14.14 -10.89 12.57
N GLU A 338 13.43 -11.56 11.66
CA GLU A 338 14.01 -12.56 10.76
C GLU A 338 14.96 -11.93 9.72
N LEU A 339 14.55 -10.78 9.15
CA LEU A 339 15.40 -10.02 8.24
C LEU A 339 16.69 -9.53 8.93
N ASP A 340 16.61 -9.14 10.19
CA ASP A 340 17.76 -8.74 10.98
C ASP A 340 18.71 -9.90 11.28
N ARG A 341 18.18 -11.06 11.66
CA ARG A 341 18.97 -12.30 11.82
C ARG A 341 19.66 -12.70 10.52
N ALA A 342 19.04 -12.42 9.39
CA ALA A 342 19.60 -12.66 8.06
C ALA A 342 20.62 -11.59 7.61
N GLY A 343 20.78 -10.49 8.35
CA GLY A 343 21.65 -9.36 7.99
C GLY A 343 21.14 -8.53 6.82
N LEU A 344 19.82 -8.42 6.64
CA LEU A 344 19.17 -7.84 5.47
C LEU A 344 18.46 -6.50 5.75
N ILE A 345 18.66 -5.92 6.96
CA ILE A 345 18.12 -4.61 7.32
C ILE A 345 19.11 -3.73 8.06
N HIS A 346 18.81 -2.45 8.11
CA HIS A 346 19.58 -1.43 8.83
C HIS A 346 19.02 -1.22 10.24
N ARG A 347 19.78 -1.59 11.27
CA ARG A 347 19.36 -1.58 12.67
C ARG A 347 19.22 -0.19 13.29
N ASN A 348 20.01 0.78 12.79
CA ASN A 348 20.19 2.10 13.42
C ASN A 348 19.16 3.14 12.97
N THR A 349 18.17 2.76 12.15
CA THR A 349 17.11 3.67 11.74
C THR A 349 16.28 4.13 12.94
N LYS A 350 15.91 5.42 12.94
CA LYS A 350 15.14 6.03 14.02
C LYS A 350 13.66 5.69 13.93
N THR A 351 12.96 5.81 15.05
CA THR A 351 11.53 5.56 15.13
C THR A 351 10.80 6.64 15.93
N VAL A 352 9.49 6.71 15.76
CA VAL A 352 8.62 7.64 16.51
C VAL A 352 8.61 7.38 18.02
N LEU A 353 9.13 6.25 18.49
CA LEU A 353 9.33 6.01 19.93
C LEU A 353 10.60 6.69 20.46
N GLY A 354 11.40 7.31 19.60
CA GLY A 354 12.69 7.90 19.96
C GLY A 354 13.79 6.88 20.16
N THR A 355 13.55 5.65 19.75
CA THR A 355 14.47 4.51 19.81
C THR A 355 14.98 4.18 18.40
N THR A 356 15.98 3.31 18.32
CA THR A 356 16.39 2.68 17.07
C THR A 356 15.50 1.45 16.74
N LEU A 357 15.57 0.98 15.50
CA LEU A 357 14.92 -0.27 15.11
C LEU A 357 15.48 -1.46 15.91
N GLU A 358 16.78 -1.50 16.21
CA GLU A 358 17.39 -2.55 17.03
C GLU A 358 16.77 -2.61 18.43
N GLU A 359 16.60 -1.45 19.07
CA GLU A 359 15.96 -1.37 20.37
C GLU A 359 14.49 -1.83 20.33
N GLN A 360 13.75 -1.49 19.27
CA GLN A 360 12.40 -2.01 19.07
C GLN A 360 12.36 -3.52 18.84
N LEU A 361 13.28 -4.07 18.05
CA LEU A 361 13.39 -5.52 17.85
C LEU A 361 13.69 -6.25 19.15
N ASN A 362 14.57 -5.69 19.98
CA ASN A 362 14.87 -6.29 21.31
C ASN A 362 13.66 -6.28 22.23
N GLN A 363 12.74 -5.32 22.08
CA GLN A 363 11.53 -5.20 22.89
C GLN A 363 10.37 -6.01 22.32
N TYR A 364 10.17 -6.06 21.00
CA TYR A 364 8.93 -6.55 20.37
C TYR A 364 9.08 -7.82 19.53
N ASP A 365 10.30 -8.30 19.22
CA ASP A 365 10.48 -9.58 18.52
C ASP A 365 10.29 -10.75 19.50
N ILE A 366 9.23 -11.54 19.30
CA ILE A 366 8.86 -12.69 20.15
C ILE A 366 9.92 -13.80 20.21
N ILE A 367 10.89 -13.80 19.28
CA ILE A 367 12.00 -14.75 19.33
C ILE A 367 13.07 -14.28 20.31
N ARG A 368 13.31 -12.96 20.40
CA ARG A 368 14.30 -12.36 21.31
C ARG A 368 13.73 -12.16 22.72
N ASN A 369 12.51 -11.68 22.80
CA ASN A 369 11.86 -11.35 24.04
C ASN A 369 10.73 -12.36 24.35
N LYS A 370 10.87 -13.08 25.47
CA LYS A 370 9.92 -14.12 25.90
C LYS A 370 8.99 -13.61 27.02
N ASP A 371 8.86 -12.30 27.16
CA ASP A 371 7.95 -11.68 28.13
C ASP A 371 6.49 -12.09 27.86
N GLU A 372 5.76 -12.49 28.90
CA GLU A 372 4.39 -12.99 28.76
C GLU A 372 3.40 -11.91 28.30
N GLU A 373 3.58 -10.65 28.69
CA GLU A 373 2.71 -9.56 28.23
C GLU A 373 2.94 -9.28 26.75
N LEU A 374 4.18 -9.41 26.26
CA LEU A 374 4.47 -9.35 24.83
C LEU A 374 3.82 -10.50 24.06
N HIS A 375 3.94 -11.72 24.58
CA HIS A 375 3.29 -12.89 23.96
C HIS A 375 1.77 -12.75 24.00
N LYS A 376 1.19 -12.23 25.08
CA LYS A 376 -0.23 -11.94 25.18
C LYS A 376 -0.68 -10.92 24.15
N PHE A 377 0.10 -9.86 23.91
CA PHE A 377 -0.16 -8.87 22.86
C PHE A 377 -0.26 -9.53 21.48
N PHE A 378 0.68 -10.39 21.11
CA PHE A 378 0.68 -11.08 19.83
C PHE A 378 -0.29 -12.28 19.75
N ARG A 379 -0.89 -12.71 20.84
CA ARG A 379 -1.99 -13.69 20.85
C ARG A 379 -3.36 -13.07 20.54
N ALA A 380 -3.47 -11.74 20.35
CA ALA A 380 -4.73 -11.11 19.94
C ALA A 380 -5.23 -11.77 18.64
N GLY A 381 -6.42 -12.35 18.69
CA GLY A 381 -6.97 -13.21 17.64
C GLY A 381 -8.38 -12.81 17.22
N PRO A 382 -8.94 -13.46 16.19
CA PRO A 382 -10.28 -13.19 15.68
C PRO A 382 -11.37 -13.79 16.57
N ALA A 383 -12.52 -13.11 16.68
CA ALA A 383 -13.72 -13.66 17.31
C ALA A 383 -14.57 -14.48 16.34
N GLY A 384 -14.44 -14.24 15.01
CA GLY A 384 -15.29 -14.87 14.01
C GLY A 384 -16.73 -14.33 14.02
N ILE A 385 -16.95 -13.14 14.55
CA ILE A 385 -18.27 -12.50 14.66
C ILE A 385 -18.35 -11.34 13.67
N ARG A 386 -19.39 -11.31 12.85
CA ARG A 386 -19.62 -10.20 11.90
C ARG A 386 -19.94 -8.91 12.64
N THR A 387 -19.14 -7.86 12.41
CA THR A 387 -19.32 -6.56 13.06
C THR A 387 -18.63 -5.43 12.31
N THR A 388 -19.21 -4.23 12.36
CA THR A 388 -18.56 -2.98 11.94
C THR A 388 -18.00 -2.17 13.12
N GLN A 389 -18.05 -2.74 14.34
CA GLN A 389 -17.63 -2.06 15.56
C GLN A 389 -16.18 -2.41 15.89
N ALA A 390 -15.31 -1.40 15.97
CA ALA A 390 -13.94 -1.55 16.46
C ALA A 390 -13.91 -1.93 17.95
N PHE A 391 -12.83 -2.60 18.35
CA PHE A 391 -12.54 -2.96 19.76
C PHE A 391 -13.64 -3.79 20.43
N SER A 392 -14.47 -4.49 19.66
CA SER A 392 -15.68 -5.18 20.15
C SER A 392 -15.41 -6.57 20.71
N GLN A 393 -14.19 -7.07 20.66
CA GLN A 393 -13.84 -8.41 21.12
C GLN A 393 -12.40 -8.46 21.69
N ASP A 394 -12.12 -9.46 22.55
CA ASP A 394 -10.83 -9.69 23.22
C ASP A 394 -10.34 -11.14 23.10
N CYS A 395 -10.78 -11.84 22.06
CA CYS A 395 -10.39 -13.23 21.78
C CYS A 395 -8.89 -13.36 21.55
N ARG A 396 -8.31 -14.46 22.02
CA ARG A 396 -6.88 -14.72 21.90
C ARG A 396 -6.60 -16.13 21.45
N TRP A 397 -5.51 -16.28 20.72
CA TRP A 397 -4.92 -17.58 20.44
C TRP A 397 -4.33 -18.18 21.74
N ASP A 398 -4.30 -19.53 21.84
CA ASP A 398 -3.70 -20.23 22.98
C ASP A 398 -2.19 -19.97 23.09
N SER A 399 -1.51 -19.81 21.94
CA SER A 399 -0.07 -19.56 21.85
C SER A 399 0.26 -18.65 20.67
N VAL A 400 1.41 -17.99 20.70
CA VAL A 400 2.03 -17.35 19.53
C VAL A 400 2.46 -18.44 18.52
N ASP A 401 2.69 -18.05 17.28
CA ASP A 401 3.34 -18.87 16.25
C ASP A 401 4.82 -18.49 16.17
N ASP A 402 5.67 -19.18 16.89
CA ASP A 402 7.13 -19.00 16.88
C ASP A 402 7.86 -20.05 16.01
N ASP A 403 7.12 -20.85 15.24
CA ASP A 403 7.68 -21.80 14.27
C ASP A 403 8.27 -21.04 13.06
N ARG A 404 9.59 -20.93 13.01
CA ARG A 404 10.33 -20.29 11.93
C ARG A 404 10.75 -21.27 10.82
N VAL A 405 10.35 -22.52 10.91
CA VAL A 405 10.61 -23.56 9.89
C VAL A 405 9.44 -23.73 8.94
N SER A 406 8.23 -23.86 9.48
CA SER A 406 7.01 -24.18 8.71
C SER A 406 5.82 -23.27 9.01
N GLY A 407 5.97 -22.33 9.94
CA GLY A 407 4.95 -21.39 10.38
C GLY A 407 4.61 -20.29 9.37
N CYS A 408 3.86 -19.29 9.82
CA CYS A 408 3.45 -18.14 9.01
C CYS A 408 4.63 -17.28 8.59
N ILE A 409 5.56 -17.04 9.51
CA ILE A 409 6.82 -16.33 9.27
C ILE A 409 7.96 -17.33 9.38
N ARG A 410 8.79 -17.43 8.34
CA ARG A 410 9.92 -18.37 8.28
C ARG A 410 11.25 -17.63 8.40
N ASN A 411 12.28 -18.34 8.84
CA ASN A 411 13.66 -17.85 8.78
C ASN A 411 14.22 -17.98 7.35
N LYS A 412 15.39 -17.39 7.11
CA LYS A 412 16.04 -17.36 5.80
C LYS A 412 16.35 -18.76 5.24
N GLU A 413 16.78 -19.69 6.09
CA GLU A 413 17.10 -21.06 5.71
C GLU A 413 15.89 -21.87 5.23
N ASN A 414 14.72 -21.55 5.77
CA ASN A 414 13.43 -22.19 5.45
C ASN A 414 12.51 -21.26 4.65
N ALA A 415 13.05 -20.24 4.00
CA ALA A 415 12.30 -19.30 3.19
C ALA A 415 11.40 -20.04 2.18
N ILE A 416 10.25 -19.47 1.88
CA ILE A 416 9.29 -20.03 0.91
C ILE A 416 9.90 -20.02 -0.49
N SER A 417 10.63 -18.95 -0.81
CA SER A 417 11.46 -18.82 -2.01
C SER A 417 12.71 -18.03 -1.67
N GLN A 418 13.85 -18.43 -2.22
CA GLN A 418 15.10 -17.65 -2.12
C GLN A 418 15.07 -16.40 -3.00
N GLU A 419 14.26 -16.39 -4.06
CA GLU A 419 13.88 -15.18 -4.78
C GLU A 419 12.83 -14.41 -3.98
N GLY A 420 12.93 -13.09 -3.97
CA GLY A 420 11.97 -12.23 -3.27
C GLY A 420 10.55 -12.33 -3.80
N GLY A 421 9.58 -11.86 -3.03
CA GLY A 421 8.17 -11.84 -3.42
C GLY A 421 7.82 -10.86 -4.54
N LEU A 422 8.76 -9.96 -4.88
CA LEU A 422 8.68 -8.99 -5.99
C LEU A 422 9.95 -9.02 -6.82
N ALA A 423 9.86 -8.71 -8.10
CA ALA A 423 11.01 -8.53 -8.98
C ALA A 423 10.82 -7.37 -9.95
N VAL A 424 11.91 -6.68 -10.29
CA VAL A 424 11.95 -5.68 -11.34
C VAL A 424 12.52 -6.32 -12.61
N LEU A 425 11.85 -6.15 -13.74
CA LEU A 425 12.35 -6.59 -15.04
C LEU A 425 12.67 -5.37 -15.90
N PHE A 426 13.73 -5.47 -16.71
CA PHE A 426 14.17 -4.44 -17.65
C PHE A 426 14.30 -5.02 -19.05
N GLY A 427 14.18 -4.18 -20.06
CA GLY A 427 14.37 -4.58 -21.45
C GLY A 427 13.89 -3.53 -22.44
N ASN A 428 13.94 -3.85 -23.72
CA ASN A 428 13.59 -2.89 -24.75
C ASN A 428 12.10 -2.45 -24.71
N ILE A 429 11.23 -3.25 -24.07
CA ILE A 429 9.80 -2.93 -23.92
C ILE A 429 9.52 -2.11 -22.64
N ALA A 430 10.39 -2.19 -21.64
CA ALA A 430 10.28 -1.48 -20.36
C ALA A 430 11.68 -1.02 -19.90
N LYS A 431 12.20 0.03 -20.51
CA LYS A 431 13.56 0.53 -20.27
C LYS A 431 13.79 1.02 -18.85
N ASP A 432 12.78 1.65 -18.27
CA ASP A 432 12.84 2.20 -16.92
C ASP A 432 12.29 1.21 -15.88
N GLY A 433 11.99 -0.03 -16.32
CA GLY A 433 11.58 -1.15 -15.51
C GLY A 433 10.08 -1.43 -15.54
N CYS A 434 9.74 -2.61 -15.08
CA CYS A 434 8.38 -3.06 -14.78
C CYS A 434 8.42 -4.03 -13.59
N ILE A 435 7.26 -4.28 -12.96
CA ILE A 435 7.18 -5.04 -11.71
C ILE A 435 6.39 -6.32 -11.91
N VAL A 436 6.91 -7.42 -11.36
CA VAL A 436 6.20 -8.69 -11.23
C VAL A 436 6.15 -9.12 -9.77
N LYS A 437 4.96 -9.56 -9.31
CA LYS A 437 4.79 -10.16 -7.99
C LYS A 437 5.11 -11.66 -8.07
N THR A 438 6.39 -12.00 -7.88
CA THR A 438 6.90 -13.36 -8.01
C THR A 438 6.27 -14.35 -7.02
N ALA A 439 5.88 -13.89 -5.82
CA ALA A 439 5.17 -14.71 -4.83
C ALA A 439 3.85 -15.32 -5.37
N GLY A 440 3.26 -14.71 -6.40
CA GLY A 440 2.03 -15.18 -7.07
C GLY A 440 2.27 -15.96 -8.36
N VAL A 441 3.52 -16.14 -8.80
CA VAL A 441 3.88 -16.80 -10.07
C VAL A 441 4.39 -18.21 -9.82
N ASP A 442 3.87 -19.18 -10.58
CA ASP A 442 4.40 -20.54 -10.57
C ASP A 442 5.79 -20.57 -11.24
N GLU A 443 6.76 -21.23 -10.62
CA GLU A 443 8.14 -21.26 -11.10
C GLU A 443 8.28 -21.84 -12.52
N SER A 444 7.36 -22.71 -12.93
CA SER A 444 7.35 -23.32 -14.28
C SER A 444 7.18 -22.31 -15.41
N ILE A 445 6.66 -21.09 -15.09
CA ILE A 445 6.46 -20.00 -16.07
C ILE A 445 7.32 -18.76 -15.77
N TRP A 446 8.35 -18.87 -14.93
CA TRP A 446 9.32 -17.79 -14.71
C TRP A 446 10.11 -17.41 -15.96
N LYS A 447 10.23 -18.36 -16.90
CA LYS A 447 10.69 -18.11 -18.27
C LYS A 447 9.53 -18.37 -19.20
N PHE A 448 9.13 -17.33 -19.93
CA PHE A 448 7.98 -17.41 -20.81
C PHE A 448 8.26 -16.69 -22.12
N THR A 449 7.96 -17.34 -23.22
CA THR A 449 8.01 -16.74 -24.55
C THR A 449 6.68 -16.94 -25.22
N GLY A 450 6.03 -15.85 -25.64
CA GLY A 450 4.70 -15.93 -26.22
C GLY A 450 4.43 -14.88 -27.28
N ARG A 451 3.33 -15.07 -28.02
CA ARG A 451 2.83 -14.11 -28.98
C ARG A 451 1.99 -13.04 -28.29
N ALA A 452 2.23 -11.79 -28.64
CA ALA A 452 1.43 -10.69 -28.14
C ALA A 452 0.00 -10.74 -28.69
N ILE A 453 -0.97 -10.43 -27.84
CA ILE A 453 -2.32 -10.02 -28.21
C ILE A 453 -2.59 -8.68 -27.51
N VAL A 454 -2.89 -7.63 -28.29
CA VAL A 454 -2.87 -6.25 -27.83
C VAL A 454 -4.29 -5.73 -27.58
N PHE A 455 -4.49 -5.12 -26.41
CA PHE A 455 -5.72 -4.41 -26.03
C PHE A 455 -5.37 -3.00 -25.56
N GLU A 456 -6.23 -2.04 -25.86
CA GLU A 456 -6.02 -0.62 -25.50
C GLU A 456 -6.84 -0.16 -24.29
N SER A 457 -7.52 -1.11 -23.63
CA SER A 457 -8.24 -0.91 -22.37
C SER A 457 -8.37 -2.22 -21.59
N GLN A 458 -8.65 -2.09 -20.28
CA GLN A 458 -9.02 -3.24 -19.45
C GLN A 458 -10.29 -3.92 -19.95
N GLU A 459 -11.28 -3.13 -20.37
CA GLU A 459 -12.58 -3.59 -20.83
C GLU A 459 -12.45 -4.47 -22.06
N ASP A 460 -11.64 -4.04 -23.04
CA ASP A 460 -11.37 -4.82 -24.24
C ASP A 460 -10.61 -6.11 -23.93
N ALA A 461 -9.64 -6.06 -23.01
CA ALA A 461 -8.90 -7.23 -22.57
C ALA A 461 -9.83 -8.25 -21.89
N VAL A 462 -10.72 -7.81 -21.01
CA VAL A 462 -11.73 -8.66 -20.36
C VAL A 462 -12.64 -9.29 -21.41
N ALA A 463 -13.19 -8.50 -22.33
CA ALA A 463 -14.01 -9.01 -23.42
C ALA A 463 -13.26 -10.02 -24.32
N GLY A 464 -11.98 -9.76 -24.59
CA GLY A 464 -11.12 -10.66 -25.37
C GLY A 464 -10.81 -11.99 -24.67
N ILE A 465 -10.60 -11.96 -23.36
CA ILE A 465 -10.37 -13.16 -22.52
C ILE A 465 -11.64 -14.01 -22.50
N LEU A 466 -12.76 -13.44 -22.07
CA LEU A 466 -14.03 -14.15 -21.95
C LEU A 466 -14.59 -14.60 -23.30
N GLY A 467 -14.38 -13.80 -24.36
CA GLY A 467 -14.74 -14.15 -25.74
C GLY A 467 -13.82 -15.16 -26.40
N GLY A 468 -12.82 -15.69 -25.68
CA GLY A 468 -11.93 -16.74 -26.17
C GLY A 468 -10.95 -16.29 -27.28
N LYS A 469 -10.67 -14.99 -27.43
CA LYS A 469 -9.61 -14.48 -28.31
C LYS A 469 -8.23 -14.81 -27.75
N VAL A 470 -8.06 -14.75 -26.42
CA VAL A 470 -6.82 -15.13 -25.75
C VAL A 470 -6.71 -16.65 -25.71
N LYS A 471 -5.56 -17.17 -26.10
CA LYS A 471 -5.23 -18.60 -26.17
C LYS A 471 -3.99 -18.89 -25.35
N GLU A 472 -3.77 -20.17 -25.06
CA GLU A 472 -2.52 -20.66 -24.46
C GLU A 472 -1.31 -20.17 -25.26
N GLY A 473 -0.27 -19.70 -24.56
CA GLY A 473 0.95 -19.17 -25.14
C GLY A 473 0.91 -17.68 -25.49
N HIS A 474 -0.21 -16.98 -25.24
CA HIS A 474 -0.25 -15.54 -25.47
C HIS A 474 0.39 -14.74 -24.33
N VAL A 475 0.99 -13.60 -24.69
CA VAL A 475 1.27 -12.48 -23.81
C VAL A 475 0.20 -11.41 -24.05
N VAL A 476 -0.68 -11.24 -23.10
CA VAL A 476 -1.76 -10.25 -23.18
C VAL A 476 -1.18 -8.87 -22.84
N ILE A 477 -1.19 -7.97 -23.80
CA ILE A 477 -0.72 -6.59 -23.65
C ILE A 477 -1.94 -5.70 -23.39
N ILE A 478 -1.94 -4.99 -22.26
CA ILE A 478 -2.95 -3.97 -21.94
C ILE A 478 -2.22 -2.65 -21.83
N ARG A 479 -2.36 -1.78 -22.82
CA ARG A 479 -1.63 -0.52 -22.91
C ARG A 479 -2.53 0.70 -22.80
N TYR A 480 -1.95 1.87 -22.56
CA TYR A 480 -2.65 3.13 -22.31
C TYR A 480 -3.50 3.11 -21.02
N GLU A 481 -3.11 2.30 -20.05
CA GLU A 481 -3.71 2.26 -18.70
C GLU A 481 -2.75 2.83 -17.65
N GLY A 482 -1.66 3.46 -18.08
CA GLY A 482 -0.68 4.11 -17.21
C GLY A 482 -1.18 5.42 -16.57
N PRO A 483 -0.31 6.13 -15.84
CA PRO A 483 -0.65 7.38 -15.14
C PRO A 483 -1.27 8.43 -16.05
N LYS A 484 -0.71 8.63 -17.25
CA LYS A 484 -1.21 9.59 -18.27
C LYS A 484 -2.26 8.97 -19.18
N GLY A 485 -1.98 7.78 -19.65
CA GLY A 485 -2.80 7.11 -20.68
C GLY A 485 -4.14 6.65 -20.16
N GLY A 486 -4.24 6.26 -18.88
CA GLY A 486 -5.45 5.85 -18.22
C GLY A 486 -6.59 6.89 -18.28
N PRO A 487 -6.44 8.16 -17.92
CA PRO A 487 -5.53 8.60 -16.89
C PRO A 487 -5.97 8.12 -15.51
N GLY A 488 -5.03 8.04 -14.57
CA GLY A 488 -5.30 7.57 -13.22
C GLY A 488 -4.74 6.18 -12.93
N MET A 489 -4.14 5.51 -13.93
CA MET A 489 -3.44 4.23 -13.75
C MET A 489 -4.30 3.21 -12.98
N GLN A 490 -5.45 2.86 -13.55
CA GLN A 490 -6.39 1.96 -12.87
C GLN A 490 -5.76 0.64 -12.46
N GLU A 491 -6.17 0.16 -11.29
CA GLU A 491 -5.75 -1.12 -10.77
C GLU A 491 -6.62 -2.23 -11.36
N MET A 492 -5.99 -3.23 -11.94
CA MET A 492 -6.68 -4.30 -12.64
C MET A 492 -6.60 -5.61 -11.87
N LEU A 493 -7.74 -6.26 -11.65
CA LEU A 493 -7.84 -7.60 -11.08
C LEU A 493 -8.60 -8.55 -12.01
N TYR A 494 -9.63 -8.06 -12.69
CA TYR A 494 -10.49 -8.89 -13.53
C TYR A 494 -9.75 -9.61 -14.67
N PRO A 495 -8.83 -8.99 -15.43
CA PRO A 495 -8.10 -9.72 -16.49
C PRO A 495 -7.35 -10.93 -15.94
N THR A 496 -6.72 -10.80 -14.76
CA THR A 496 -5.97 -11.89 -14.13
C THR A 496 -6.89 -12.97 -13.57
N SER A 497 -8.00 -12.58 -12.94
CA SER A 497 -9.01 -13.50 -12.41
C SER A 497 -9.67 -14.31 -13.52
N TYR A 498 -10.01 -13.66 -14.64
CA TYR A 498 -10.63 -14.35 -15.78
C TYR A 498 -9.66 -15.27 -16.51
N LEU A 499 -8.39 -14.92 -16.66
CA LEU A 499 -7.40 -15.88 -17.17
C LEU A 499 -7.33 -17.13 -16.28
N LYS A 500 -7.41 -16.95 -14.96
CA LYS A 500 -7.40 -18.06 -14.01
C LYS A 500 -8.67 -18.93 -14.14
N SER A 501 -9.86 -18.33 -14.18
CA SER A 501 -11.14 -19.05 -14.33
C SER A 501 -11.24 -19.80 -15.67
N MET A 502 -10.65 -19.23 -16.73
CA MET A 502 -10.57 -19.88 -18.06
C MET A 502 -9.46 -20.94 -18.17
N GLY A 503 -8.76 -21.27 -17.07
CA GLY A 503 -7.68 -22.28 -17.08
C GLY A 503 -6.38 -21.82 -17.76
N LEU A 504 -6.23 -20.51 -18.02
CA LEU A 504 -5.09 -19.92 -18.72
C LEU A 504 -4.04 -19.29 -17.76
N GLY A 505 -4.29 -19.27 -16.47
CA GLY A 505 -3.46 -18.58 -15.46
C GLY A 505 -2.00 -19.03 -15.38
N LYS A 506 -1.68 -20.28 -15.81
CA LYS A 506 -0.31 -20.82 -15.92
C LYS A 506 0.16 -20.96 -17.37
N LYS A 507 -0.59 -20.45 -18.32
CA LYS A 507 -0.37 -20.67 -19.76
C LYS A 507 -0.24 -19.38 -20.56
N CYS A 508 -0.51 -18.26 -19.92
CA CYS A 508 -0.43 -16.92 -20.50
C CYS A 508 0.34 -15.99 -19.59
N ALA A 509 0.88 -14.91 -20.14
CA ALA A 509 1.41 -13.78 -19.41
C ALA A 509 0.55 -12.54 -19.67
N LEU A 510 0.55 -11.61 -18.71
CA LEU A 510 -0.04 -10.27 -18.84
C LEU A 510 1.06 -9.22 -18.70
N LEU A 511 1.05 -8.20 -19.55
CA LEU A 511 1.92 -7.03 -19.46
C LEU A 511 1.11 -5.75 -19.64
N THR A 512 1.30 -4.78 -18.74
CA THR A 512 0.60 -3.49 -18.80
C THR A 512 1.48 -2.33 -18.35
N ASP A 513 1.20 -1.14 -18.87
CA ASP A 513 1.70 0.14 -18.35
C ASP A 513 0.81 0.68 -17.20
N GLY A 514 -0.34 0.06 -16.97
CA GLY A 514 -1.14 0.21 -15.78
C GLY A 514 -0.58 -0.57 -14.59
N ARG A 515 -1.44 -0.95 -13.64
CA ARG A 515 -1.06 -1.73 -12.45
C ARG A 515 -2.04 -2.86 -12.19
N PHE A 516 -1.54 -3.89 -11.50
CA PHE A 516 -2.36 -5.00 -11.05
C PHE A 516 -2.62 -4.90 -9.54
N SER A 517 -3.75 -5.41 -9.12
CA SER A 517 -4.12 -5.52 -7.71
C SER A 517 -3.12 -6.40 -6.93
N GLY A 518 -2.95 -6.11 -5.65
CA GLY A 518 -2.25 -6.99 -4.72
C GLY A 518 -2.81 -8.41 -4.67
N GLY A 519 -4.08 -8.60 -5.08
CA GLY A 519 -4.75 -9.88 -5.21
C GLY A 519 -4.42 -10.69 -6.47
N THR A 520 -3.63 -10.13 -7.35
CA THR A 520 -3.28 -10.77 -8.64
C THR A 520 -2.39 -11.99 -8.43
N SER A 521 -2.67 -13.04 -9.19
CA SER A 521 -1.86 -14.25 -9.31
C SER A 521 -1.58 -14.56 -10.79
N GLY A 522 -0.58 -15.42 -11.06
CA GLY A 522 -0.10 -15.71 -12.41
C GLY A 522 0.96 -14.72 -12.87
N LEU A 523 1.50 -14.92 -14.08
CA LEU A 523 2.57 -14.10 -14.66
C LEU A 523 2.01 -12.75 -15.14
N SER A 524 1.80 -11.84 -14.18
CA SER A 524 1.23 -10.51 -14.40
C SER A 524 2.29 -9.45 -14.11
N ILE A 525 2.66 -8.69 -15.11
CA ILE A 525 3.74 -7.70 -15.11
C ILE A 525 3.13 -6.33 -15.34
N GLY A 526 3.20 -5.47 -14.33
CA GLY A 526 2.66 -4.11 -14.35
C GLY A 526 3.74 -3.04 -14.35
N HIS A 527 3.29 -1.78 -14.38
CA HIS A 527 4.15 -0.60 -14.29
C HIS A 527 5.18 -0.48 -15.42
N ALA A 528 4.91 -1.05 -16.60
CA ALA A 528 5.84 -0.95 -17.72
C ALA A 528 6.16 0.52 -18.01
N SER A 529 7.44 0.87 -17.81
CA SER A 529 7.91 2.25 -17.90
C SER A 529 9.00 2.40 -18.97
N PRO A 530 8.93 3.48 -19.77
CA PRO A 530 7.86 4.48 -19.85
C PRO A 530 6.53 3.90 -20.34
N GLU A 531 5.39 4.47 -19.87
CA GLU A 531 4.06 4.08 -20.35
C GLU A 531 3.84 4.40 -21.84
N ALA A 532 2.88 3.74 -22.50
CA ALA A 532 2.57 3.98 -23.91
C ALA A 532 2.27 5.46 -24.19
N ALA A 533 1.46 6.13 -23.39
CA ALA A 533 1.12 7.55 -23.54
C ALA A 533 2.31 8.52 -23.37
N SER A 534 3.42 8.04 -22.81
CA SER A 534 4.68 8.77 -22.69
C SER A 534 5.75 8.31 -23.70
N GLY A 535 5.35 7.64 -24.77
CA GLY A 535 6.25 7.15 -25.84
C GLY A 535 6.96 5.84 -25.47
N GLY A 536 6.47 5.08 -24.50
CA GLY A 536 7.01 3.79 -24.13
C GLY A 536 6.87 2.73 -25.22
N ALA A 537 7.84 1.81 -25.31
CA ALA A 537 7.86 0.80 -26.36
C ALA A 537 6.70 -0.22 -26.26
N ILE A 538 6.03 -0.33 -25.11
CA ILE A 538 4.80 -1.09 -24.99
C ILE A 538 3.72 -0.59 -25.97
N GLY A 539 3.71 0.71 -26.31
CA GLY A 539 2.84 1.30 -27.31
C GLY A 539 3.15 0.88 -28.75
N LEU A 540 4.32 0.27 -29.01
CA LEU A 540 4.79 -0.16 -30.32
C LEU A 540 4.58 -1.65 -30.60
N VAL A 541 4.07 -2.40 -29.61
CA VAL A 541 3.80 -3.84 -29.75
C VAL A 541 2.60 -4.03 -30.69
N ASN A 542 2.73 -4.94 -31.64
CA ASN A 542 1.66 -5.39 -32.53
C ASN A 542 1.20 -6.81 -32.13
N ASP A 543 0.00 -7.19 -32.58
CA ASP A 543 -0.44 -8.59 -32.47
C ASP A 543 0.57 -9.52 -33.15
N ASP A 544 0.73 -10.72 -32.59
CA ASP A 544 1.67 -11.77 -32.99
C ASP A 544 3.16 -11.46 -32.79
N ASP A 545 3.55 -10.28 -32.33
CA ASP A 545 4.94 -10.02 -31.91
C ASP A 545 5.36 -10.99 -30.78
N ILE A 546 6.61 -11.42 -30.82
CA ILE A 546 7.16 -12.31 -29.80
C ILE A 546 7.67 -11.51 -28.61
N ILE A 547 7.17 -11.81 -27.43
CA ILE A 547 7.64 -11.27 -26.14
C ILE A 547 8.37 -12.38 -25.38
N GLU A 548 9.58 -12.09 -24.90
CA GLU A 548 10.38 -12.97 -24.08
C GLU A 548 10.50 -12.38 -22.66
N ILE A 549 10.13 -13.19 -21.66
CA ILE A 549 10.14 -12.84 -20.25
C ILE A 549 11.07 -13.83 -19.55
N ASP A 550 12.04 -13.34 -18.78
CA ASP A 550 12.95 -14.16 -17.98
C ASP A 550 13.11 -13.52 -16.58
N ILE A 551 12.32 -13.97 -15.62
CA ILE A 551 12.34 -13.47 -14.23
C ILE A 551 13.72 -13.69 -13.58
N PRO A 552 14.33 -14.88 -13.63
CA PRO A 552 15.66 -15.10 -13.08
C PRO A 552 16.73 -14.13 -13.61
N ASN A 553 16.70 -13.81 -14.90
CA ASN A 553 17.62 -12.86 -15.51
C ASN A 553 17.14 -11.41 -15.50
N ARG A 554 15.97 -11.14 -14.85
CA ARG A 554 15.39 -9.79 -14.75
C ARG A 554 15.17 -9.12 -16.10
N SER A 555 14.73 -9.86 -17.12
CA SER A 555 14.60 -9.32 -18.48
C SER A 555 13.20 -9.51 -19.07
N ILE A 556 12.81 -8.52 -19.90
CA ILE A 556 11.58 -8.55 -20.69
C ILE A 556 11.84 -7.85 -22.03
N ASN A 557 11.65 -8.57 -23.15
CA ASN A 557 12.02 -8.06 -24.45
C ASN A 557 10.98 -8.36 -25.52
N LEU A 558 10.73 -7.36 -26.35
CA LEU A 558 10.09 -7.47 -27.64
C LEU A 558 11.13 -7.95 -28.68
N LYS A 559 10.90 -9.07 -29.30
CA LYS A 559 11.84 -9.74 -30.20
C LYS A 559 11.70 -9.22 -31.63
N ILE A 560 12.02 -7.94 -31.82
CA ILE A 560 12.16 -7.31 -33.16
C ILE A 560 13.51 -6.61 -33.23
N SER A 561 13.96 -6.26 -34.43
CA SER A 561 15.22 -5.52 -34.57
C SER A 561 15.08 -4.07 -34.13
N ASP A 562 16.21 -3.43 -33.78
CA ASP A 562 16.22 -2.02 -33.41
C ASP A 562 15.75 -1.11 -34.55
N GLU A 563 16.02 -1.49 -35.80
CA GLU A 563 15.55 -0.77 -37.00
C GLU A 563 14.02 -0.82 -37.11
N GLU A 564 13.41 -1.98 -36.89
CA GLU A 564 11.96 -2.13 -36.90
C GLU A 564 11.33 -1.35 -35.72
N LEU A 565 11.93 -1.41 -34.54
CA LEU A 565 11.46 -0.65 -33.39
C LEU A 565 11.51 0.86 -33.67
N ALA A 566 12.59 1.35 -34.26
CA ALA A 566 12.75 2.76 -34.64
C ALA A 566 11.74 3.18 -35.69
N LYS A 567 11.49 2.34 -36.71
CA LYS A 567 10.47 2.58 -37.73
C LYS A 567 9.08 2.72 -37.11
N ARG A 568 8.68 1.76 -36.28
CA ARG A 568 7.38 1.79 -35.57
C ARG A 568 7.24 3.04 -34.71
N ARG A 569 8.32 3.52 -34.08
CA ARG A 569 8.33 4.76 -33.30
C ARG A 569 8.02 5.97 -34.16
N ILE A 570 8.67 6.10 -35.31
CA ILE A 570 8.40 7.20 -36.27
C ILE A 570 6.93 7.18 -36.72
N GLU A 571 6.41 6.00 -37.02
CA GLU A 571 5.00 5.84 -37.40
C GLU A 571 4.04 6.21 -36.25
N GLN A 572 4.37 5.83 -35.02
CA GLN A 572 3.55 6.14 -33.84
C GLN A 572 3.64 7.62 -33.47
N ASP A 573 4.81 8.26 -33.59
CA ASP A 573 4.98 9.71 -33.40
C ASP A 573 4.06 10.52 -34.35
N ALA A 574 3.90 10.03 -35.57
CA ALA A 574 3.01 10.67 -36.55
C ALA A 574 1.51 10.47 -36.25
N LYS A 575 1.15 9.33 -35.62
CA LYS A 575 -0.25 9.01 -35.23
C LYS A 575 -0.65 9.64 -33.89
N GLY A 576 0.32 9.91 -33.00
CA GLY A 576 0.12 10.30 -31.62
C GLY A 576 0.03 9.12 -30.66
N TRP A 577 0.41 9.35 -29.39
CA TRP A 577 0.49 8.34 -28.34
C TRP A 577 -0.80 8.28 -27.53
N GLN A 578 -1.87 7.81 -28.14
CA GLN A 578 -3.20 7.66 -27.55
C GLN A 578 -3.87 6.40 -28.11
N PRO A 579 -4.84 5.81 -27.37
CA PRO A 579 -5.59 4.66 -27.86
C PRO A 579 -6.39 5.02 -29.13
N ALA A 580 -6.45 4.08 -30.09
CA ALA A 580 -7.13 4.30 -31.36
C ALA A 580 -8.67 4.27 -31.24
N HIS A 581 -9.20 3.41 -30.36
CA HIS A 581 -10.63 3.09 -30.29
C HIS A 581 -11.12 2.90 -28.86
N ARG A 582 -10.82 3.85 -27.96
CA ARG A 582 -11.30 3.73 -26.58
C ARG A 582 -12.40 4.75 -26.29
N GLU A 583 -13.60 4.25 -26.02
CA GLU A 583 -14.70 5.06 -25.50
C GLU A 583 -14.59 5.13 -23.97
N ARG A 584 -14.03 6.22 -23.45
CA ARG A 584 -13.92 6.49 -22.01
C ARG A 584 -14.13 7.97 -21.76
N GLU A 585 -15.13 8.30 -20.93
CA GLU A 585 -15.28 9.66 -20.48
C GLU A 585 -14.23 9.97 -19.40
N VAL A 586 -13.38 10.95 -19.65
CA VAL A 586 -12.35 11.42 -18.74
C VAL A 586 -12.79 12.71 -18.08
N SER A 587 -13.02 12.69 -16.77
CA SER A 587 -13.43 13.87 -16.01
C SER A 587 -12.32 14.93 -15.96
N PHE A 588 -12.69 16.15 -15.58
CA PHE A 588 -11.72 17.27 -15.41
C PHE A 588 -10.61 16.90 -14.41
N ALA A 589 -10.96 16.31 -13.27
CA ALA A 589 -9.98 15.92 -12.24
C ALA A 589 -8.96 14.90 -12.78
N LEU A 590 -9.40 13.91 -13.55
CA LEU A 590 -8.51 12.92 -14.16
C LEU A 590 -7.64 13.52 -15.25
N LYS A 591 -8.14 14.47 -16.03
CA LYS A 591 -7.34 15.22 -17.02
C LYS A 591 -6.22 16.00 -16.35
N VAL A 592 -6.52 16.67 -15.23
CA VAL A 592 -5.52 17.38 -14.43
C VAL A 592 -4.45 16.42 -13.89
N PHE A 593 -4.86 15.29 -13.31
CA PHE A 593 -3.92 14.29 -12.84
C PHE A 593 -3.01 13.79 -13.98
N GLY A 594 -3.58 13.33 -15.09
CA GLY A 594 -2.82 12.80 -16.22
C GLY A 594 -1.86 13.82 -16.84
N HIS A 595 -2.21 15.12 -16.85
CA HIS A 595 -1.33 16.19 -17.35
C HIS A 595 -0.05 16.32 -16.52
N PHE A 596 -0.14 16.19 -15.19
CA PHE A 596 0.99 16.35 -14.30
C PHE A 596 1.69 15.06 -13.90
N ALA A 597 1.10 13.88 -14.16
CA ALA A 597 1.66 12.62 -13.68
C ALA A 597 3.00 12.27 -14.33
N THR A 598 3.94 11.79 -13.54
CA THR A 598 5.16 11.13 -14.00
C THR A 598 4.88 9.66 -14.32
N SER A 599 5.83 8.95 -14.93
CA SER A 599 5.76 7.52 -15.15
C SER A 599 5.86 6.72 -13.85
N ALA A 600 5.49 5.45 -13.90
CA ALA A 600 5.42 4.57 -12.73
C ALA A 600 6.78 4.33 -12.04
N ASP A 601 7.88 4.31 -12.80
CA ASP A 601 9.26 4.21 -12.28
C ASP A 601 9.64 5.36 -11.33
N LYS A 602 8.87 6.47 -11.39
CA LYS A 602 8.99 7.64 -10.52
C LYS A 602 7.85 7.76 -9.49
N GLY A 603 7.09 6.69 -9.30
CA GLY A 603 5.98 6.66 -8.34
C GLY A 603 4.67 7.26 -8.85
N ALA A 604 4.54 7.59 -10.15
CA ALA A 604 3.35 8.21 -10.74
C ALA A 604 2.90 9.45 -9.96
N VAL A 605 3.82 10.31 -9.59
CA VAL A 605 3.60 11.56 -8.86
C VAL A 605 3.53 12.75 -9.81
N ARG A 606 3.18 13.93 -9.28
CA ARG A 606 3.24 15.16 -10.07
C ARG A 606 4.66 15.54 -10.46
N ASP A 607 4.84 15.87 -11.73
CA ASP A 607 6.11 16.34 -12.28
C ASP A 607 6.39 17.78 -11.82
N LYS A 608 7.28 17.90 -10.84
CA LYS A 608 7.70 19.21 -10.31
C LYS A 608 8.41 20.09 -11.35
N SER A 609 8.92 19.52 -12.45
CA SER A 609 9.58 20.28 -13.51
C SER A 609 8.60 21.15 -14.31
N LEU A 610 7.32 20.79 -14.32
CA LEU A 610 6.24 21.55 -14.98
C LEU A 610 5.79 22.78 -14.17
N LEU A 611 6.28 22.95 -12.95
CA LEU A 611 5.93 24.07 -12.06
C LEU A 611 6.92 25.23 -12.14
N LYS A 612 7.77 25.27 -13.16
CA LYS A 612 8.77 26.33 -13.36
C LYS A 612 8.18 27.52 -14.12
#